data_085ff2b555158c10eb17552b580e6baf
#
_entry.id   085ff2b555158c10eb17552b580e6baf
#
_cell.length_a   1.000
_cell.length_b   1.000
_cell.length_c   1.000
_cell.angle_alpha   90.00
_cell.angle_beta   90.00
_cell.angle_gamma   90.00
#
_symmetry.space_group_name_H-M   'P 1'
#
loop_
_entity.id
_entity.type
_entity.pdbx_description
1 polymer ?
#
loop_
_entity_poly.entity_id
_entity_poly.type
_entity_poly.pdbx_seq_one_letter_code
_entity_poly.pdbx_strand_id
1 'polypeptide(L)'
;MALLSASAHANGRDNTPKNPPRPAEQPRPVARLISSYPASYTTPARARVVSRVATPSASYSASPAPAAAVAAATGDERRAFELINAERQRRGLRPLVMDGSLTRLARYHSENMARGGFLSHTDRQGLDLRGRADALGLHNWKAIAENIAYNQGYNDPTAFAVERWMISSQHRENIMNDEYTHAGVGVVRASDGTYYFTQVFMRR
;
A
#
# COMPACT_ATOMS: atom_id res chain seq x y z
N MET A 1 64.67 -60.35 37.82
CA MET A 1 63.37 -60.33 37.12
C MET A 1 62.74 -58.97 37.36
N ALA A 2 62.86 -58.04 36.35
CA ALA A 2 62.33 -56.70 36.46
C ALA A 2 61.14 -56.60 35.52
N LEU A 3 59.97 -56.27 36.08
CA LEU A 3 58.72 -55.96 35.30
C LEU A 3 58.67 -54.53 34.97
N LEU A 4 58.73 -54.19 33.65
CA LEU A 4 58.50 -52.88 33.11
C LEU A 4 56.96 -52.66 32.94
N SER A 5 56.40 -51.71 33.67
CA SER A 5 55.04 -51.18 33.41
C SER A 5 55.10 -50.08 32.42
N ALA A 6 54.43 -50.27 31.29
CA ALA A 6 54.22 -49.19 30.26
C ALA A 6 52.93 -48.41 30.59
N SER A 7 53.06 -47.12 30.89
CA SER A 7 51.92 -46.18 31.01
C SER A 7 51.53 -45.67 29.64
N ALA A 8 50.33 -46.00 29.19
CA ALA A 8 49.73 -45.43 28.00
C ALA A 8 49.11 -44.07 28.34
N HIS A 9 49.62 -42.97 27.79
CA HIS A 9 49.00 -41.66 27.82
C HIS A 9 47.96 -41.58 26.72
N ALA A 10 46.66 -41.60 27.12
CA ALA A 10 45.55 -41.32 26.23
C ALA A 10 45.43 -39.79 26.09
N ASN A 11 45.81 -39.25 24.93
CA ASN A 11 45.60 -37.85 24.54
C ASN A 11 44.12 -37.72 24.10
N GLY A 12 43.23 -37.47 25.02
CA GLY A 12 41.84 -37.09 24.74
C GLY A 12 41.79 -35.71 24.08
N ARG A 13 41.63 -35.66 22.77
CA ARG A 13 41.26 -34.41 22.11
C ARG A 13 39.81 -34.11 22.46
N ASP A 14 39.61 -33.09 23.31
CA ASP A 14 38.31 -32.52 23.59
C ASP A 14 37.78 -31.85 22.31
N ASN A 15 36.84 -32.48 21.65
CA ASN A 15 36.24 -32.07 20.38
C ASN A 15 34.84 -31.46 20.59
N THR A 16 34.61 -30.85 21.76
CA THR A 16 33.39 -30.09 22.00
C THR A 16 33.41 -28.78 21.18
N PRO A 17 32.42 -28.53 20.33
CA PRO A 17 32.33 -27.26 19.60
C PRO A 17 32.13 -26.12 20.61
N LYS A 18 33.10 -25.22 20.67
CA LYS A 18 33.19 -24.14 21.67
C LYS A 18 32.11 -23.05 21.57
N ASN A 19 31.23 -23.13 20.58
CA ASN A 19 30.09 -22.21 20.48
C ASN A 19 28.89 -22.91 19.83
N PRO A 20 27.68 -22.80 20.43
CA PRO A 20 26.47 -23.18 19.72
C PRO A 20 26.30 -22.31 18.47
N PRO A 21 25.71 -22.84 17.38
CA PRO A 21 25.43 -22.04 16.20
C PRO A 21 24.59 -20.83 16.61
N ARG A 22 25.05 -19.62 16.17
CA ARG A 22 24.28 -18.39 16.41
C ARG A 22 22.89 -18.58 15.83
N PRO A 23 21.80 -18.30 16.56
CA PRO A 23 20.46 -18.33 16.00
C PRO A 23 20.45 -17.49 14.72
N ALA A 24 19.80 -18.00 13.66
CA ALA A 24 19.63 -17.26 12.42
C ALA A 24 19.03 -15.89 12.74
N GLU A 25 19.75 -14.81 12.40
CA GLU A 25 19.28 -13.44 12.63
C GLU A 25 18.01 -13.25 11.81
N GLN A 26 16.89 -13.05 12.50
CA GLN A 26 15.62 -12.78 11.81
C GLN A 26 15.77 -11.45 11.04
N PRO A 27 15.27 -11.38 9.81
CA PRO A 27 15.33 -10.16 9.03
C PRO A 27 14.68 -9.02 9.82
N ARG A 28 15.39 -7.88 9.89
CA ARG A 28 14.86 -6.71 10.61
C ARG A 28 13.62 -6.18 9.91
N PRO A 29 12.59 -5.77 10.67
CA PRO A 29 11.43 -5.14 10.10
C PRO A 29 11.81 -3.90 9.27
N VAL A 30 11.21 -3.76 8.09
CA VAL A 30 11.42 -2.61 7.20
C VAL A 30 10.10 -1.93 6.86
N ALA A 31 10.12 -0.61 6.72
CA ALA A 31 8.95 0.16 6.32
C ALA A 31 9.34 1.41 5.54
N ARG A 32 8.48 1.84 4.63
CA ARG A 32 8.59 3.10 3.90
C ARG A 32 7.21 3.69 3.62
N LEU A 33 7.15 5.03 3.58
CA LEU A 33 5.93 5.79 3.33
C LEU A 33 6.20 6.88 2.30
N ILE A 34 5.21 7.18 1.46
CA ILE A 34 5.21 8.35 0.58
C ILE A 34 3.79 8.96 0.60
N SER A 35 3.68 10.30 0.70
CA SER A 35 2.42 11.05 0.63
C SER A 35 2.41 11.93 -0.60
N SER A 36 1.29 11.93 -1.34
CA SER A 36 0.99 12.96 -2.32
C SER A 36 0.16 14.04 -1.66
N TYR A 37 0.51 15.32 -1.90
CA TYR A 37 -0.34 16.43 -1.52
C TYR A 37 -1.65 16.42 -2.32
N PRO A 38 -2.77 16.93 -1.73
CA PRO A 38 -3.98 17.12 -2.49
C PRO A 38 -3.68 18.07 -3.65
N ALA A 39 -3.88 17.58 -4.87
CA ALA A 39 -3.91 18.47 -6.00
C ALA A 39 -5.18 19.30 -5.88
N SER A 40 -5.06 20.53 -5.41
CA SER A 40 -6.14 21.51 -5.47
C SER A 40 -6.37 21.85 -6.94
N TYR A 41 -7.48 21.39 -7.50
CA TYR A 41 -7.84 21.69 -8.88
C TYR A 41 -8.98 22.70 -8.92
N THR A 42 -8.63 23.91 -9.32
CA THR A 42 -9.55 24.71 -10.13
C THR A 42 -9.78 23.98 -11.44
N THR A 43 -11.02 23.66 -11.75
CA THR A 43 -11.45 23.08 -13.02
C THR A 43 -10.92 23.98 -14.13
N PRO A 44 -10.09 23.51 -15.09
CA PRO A 44 -9.77 24.32 -16.25
C PRO A 44 -11.04 24.49 -17.04
N ALA A 45 -11.37 25.77 -17.35
CA ALA A 45 -12.44 26.13 -18.25
C ALA A 45 -12.27 25.32 -19.54
N ARG A 46 -13.37 24.72 -20.00
CA ARG A 46 -13.50 23.92 -21.20
C ARG A 46 -12.80 24.61 -22.38
N ALA A 47 -11.59 24.19 -22.70
CA ALA A 47 -10.93 24.57 -23.94
C ALA A 47 -11.66 23.86 -25.10
N ARG A 48 -12.31 24.68 -25.92
CA ARG A 48 -12.98 24.26 -27.14
C ARG A 48 -11.90 23.89 -28.17
N VAL A 49 -11.55 22.61 -28.25
CA VAL A 49 -10.68 22.12 -29.32
C VAL A 49 -11.54 21.90 -30.55
N VAL A 50 -11.38 22.78 -31.53
CA VAL A 50 -11.84 22.57 -32.90
C VAL A 50 -10.70 21.82 -33.60
N SER A 51 -10.84 20.56 -33.86
CA SER A 51 -9.99 19.84 -34.81
C SER A 51 -10.83 18.90 -35.66
N ARG A 52 -10.99 19.29 -36.90
CA ARG A 52 -11.37 18.39 -37.99
C ARG A 52 -10.16 17.58 -38.35
N VAL A 53 -10.23 16.26 -38.24
CA VAL A 53 -9.56 15.31 -39.15
C VAL A 53 -10.42 14.07 -39.27
N ALA A 54 -10.51 13.58 -40.49
CA ALA A 54 -11.41 12.55 -40.99
C ALA A 54 -11.10 11.14 -40.45
N THR A 55 -12.17 10.37 -40.38
CA THR A 55 -12.27 8.95 -40.02
C THR A 55 -11.53 8.00 -40.96
N PRO A 56 -11.23 6.75 -40.48
CA PRO A 56 -12.04 5.66 -40.97
C PRO A 56 -12.75 4.88 -39.86
N SER A 57 -14.00 4.57 -40.19
CA SER A 57 -14.89 3.70 -39.43
C SER A 57 -14.29 2.32 -39.20
N ALA A 58 -14.10 1.98 -37.93
CA ALA A 58 -14.18 0.61 -37.48
C ALA A 58 -15.18 0.59 -36.31
N SER A 59 -16.38 0.11 -36.59
CA SER A 59 -17.42 -0.10 -35.61
C SER A 59 -17.02 -1.24 -34.67
N TYR A 60 -16.34 -0.87 -33.59
CA TYR A 60 -16.24 -1.75 -32.42
C TYR A 60 -17.50 -1.52 -31.58
N SER A 61 -18.48 -2.41 -31.73
CA SER A 61 -19.54 -2.59 -30.76
C SER A 61 -18.92 -3.14 -29.48
N ALA A 62 -18.38 -2.25 -28.64
CA ALA A 62 -18.08 -2.60 -27.27
C ALA A 62 -19.42 -2.64 -26.52
N SER A 63 -20.00 -3.83 -26.38
CA SER A 63 -20.96 -4.10 -25.31
C SER A 63 -20.34 -3.59 -24.01
N PRO A 64 -21.05 -2.78 -23.21
CA PRO A 64 -20.55 -2.44 -21.89
C PRO A 64 -20.35 -3.74 -21.13
N ALA A 65 -19.09 -4.07 -20.82
CA ALA A 65 -18.79 -5.17 -19.92
C ALA A 65 -19.61 -4.93 -18.65
N PRO A 66 -20.29 -5.96 -18.09
CA PRO A 66 -21.06 -5.81 -16.87
C PRO A 66 -20.12 -5.19 -15.84
N ALA A 67 -20.58 -4.11 -15.16
CA ALA A 67 -19.82 -3.48 -14.09
C ALA A 67 -19.37 -4.58 -13.14
N ALA A 68 -18.07 -4.92 -13.21
CA ALA A 68 -17.53 -6.02 -12.41
C ALA A 68 -17.90 -5.71 -10.97
N ALA A 69 -18.64 -6.60 -10.32
CA ALA A 69 -19.09 -6.42 -8.95
C ALA A 69 -17.86 -6.04 -8.13
N VAL A 70 -17.88 -4.85 -7.51
CA VAL A 70 -16.74 -4.38 -6.73
C VAL A 70 -16.54 -5.39 -5.62
N ALA A 71 -15.43 -6.13 -5.68
CA ALA A 71 -15.13 -7.12 -4.66
C ALA A 71 -15.14 -6.46 -3.28
N ALA A 72 -15.83 -7.06 -2.32
CA ALA A 72 -15.90 -6.56 -0.96
C ALA A 72 -14.49 -6.28 -0.41
N ALA A 73 -14.38 -5.29 0.48
CA ALA A 73 -13.11 -5.00 1.14
C ALA A 73 -12.63 -6.22 1.95
N THR A 74 -11.33 -6.50 1.89
CA THR A 74 -10.69 -7.56 2.71
C THR A 74 -10.71 -7.21 4.19
N GLY A 75 -10.34 -8.17 5.05
CA GLY A 75 -10.20 -7.92 6.49
C GLY A 75 -9.21 -6.79 6.80
N ASP A 76 -8.04 -6.81 6.16
CA ASP A 76 -7.00 -5.78 6.35
C ASP A 76 -7.43 -4.40 5.84
N GLU A 77 -8.12 -4.34 4.70
CA GLU A 77 -8.64 -3.09 4.15
C GLU A 77 -9.70 -2.46 5.06
N ARG A 78 -10.64 -3.26 5.59
CA ARG A 78 -11.63 -2.78 6.57
C ARG A 78 -10.96 -2.31 7.85
N ARG A 79 -10.03 -3.11 8.38
CA ARG A 79 -9.29 -2.77 9.60
C ARG A 79 -8.51 -1.46 9.45
N ALA A 80 -7.78 -1.27 8.35
CA ALA A 80 -7.09 -0.01 8.08
C ALA A 80 -8.06 1.17 8.05
N PHE A 81 -9.17 1.02 7.35
CA PHE A 81 -10.20 2.04 7.24
C PHE A 81 -10.82 2.40 8.61
N GLU A 82 -11.11 1.41 9.44
CA GLU A 82 -11.63 1.59 10.80
C GLU A 82 -10.63 2.32 11.71
N LEU A 83 -9.36 1.94 11.67
CA LEU A 83 -8.29 2.61 12.43
C LEU A 83 -8.15 4.08 12.03
N ILE A 84 -8.20 4.38 10.73
CA ILE A 84 -8.16 5.75 10.20
C ILE A 84 -9.36 6.56 10.70
N ASN A 85 -10.56 6.01 10.65
CA ASN A 85 -11.74 6.68 11.15
C ASN A 85 -11.72 6.86 12.67
N ALA A 86 -11.15 5.93 13.42
CA ALA A 86 -10.94 6.10 14.85
C ALA A 86 -9.98 7.28 15.15
N GLU A 87 -8.91 7.46 14.35
CA GLU A 87 -8.02 8.61 14.48
C GLU A 87 -8.73 9.94 14.17
N ARG A 88 -9.59 9.97 13.15
CA ARG A 88 -10.41 11.14 12.82
C ARG A 88 -11.38 11.49 13.96
N GLN A 89 -12.12 10.50 14.46
CA GLN A 89 -13.08 10.67 15.56
C GLN A 89 -12.43 11.17 16.85
N ARG A 90 -11.23 10.67 17.21
CA ARG A 90 -10.47 11.18 18.37
C ARG A 90 -10.16 12.68 18.29
N ARG A 91 -10.20 13.25 17.09
CA ARG A 91 -9.95 14.68 16.82
C ARG A 91 -11.21 15.45 16.46
N GLY A 92 -12.40 14.87 16.72
CA GLY A 92 -13.68 15.51 16.47
C GLY A 92 -14.07 15.65 15.00
N LEU A 93 -13.37 14.96 14.09
CA LEU A 93 -13.67 14.97 12.67
C LEU A 93 -14.74 13.92 12.33
N ARG A 94 -15.55 14.24 11.33
CA ARG A 94 -16.52 13.28 10.78
C ARG A 94 -15.77 12.08 10.19
N PRO A 95 -16.28 10.84 10.42
CA PRO A 95 -15.73 9.66 9.79
C PRO A 95 -15.90 9.74 8.26
N LEU A 96 -14.95 9.20 7.54
CA LEU A 96 -15.04 8.99 6.09
C LEU A 96 -16.03 7.86 5.80
N VAL A 97 -16.70 7.94 4.66
CA VAL A 97 -17.52 6.86 4.12
C VAL A 97 -16.67 5.96 3.24
N MET A 98 -16.74 4.63 3.45
CA MET A 98 -16.03 3.69 2.58
C MET A 98 -16.67 3.67 1.20
N ASP A 99 -15.86 3.86 0.16
CA ASP A 99 -16.29 3.84 -1.23
C ASP A 99 -15.64 2.65 -1.96
N GLY A 100 -16.46 1.77 -2.54
CA GLY A 100 -15.97 0.57 -3.21
C GLY A 100 -15.15 0.86 -4.46
N SER A 101 -15.42 1.97 -5.16
CA SER A 101 -14.64 2.36 -6.34
C SER A 101 -13.27 2.89 -5.93
N LEU A 102 -13.19 3.64 -4.81
CA LEU A 102 -11.91 4.07 -4.24
C LEU A 102 -11.12 2.88 -3.67
N THR A 103 -11.78 1.91 -3.05
CA THR A 103 -11.13 0.67 -2.60
C THR A 103 -10.54 -0.09 -3.80
N ARG A 104 -11.27 -0.19 -4.91
CA ARG A 104 -10.75 -0.81 -6.14
C ARG A 104 -9.55 -0.05 -6.70
N LEU A 105 -9.61 1.30 -6.76
CA LEU A 105 -8.50 2.14 -7.21
C LEU A 105 -7.26 1.96 -6.33
N ALA A 106 -7.44 1.98 -5.01
CA ALA A 106 -6.38 1.77 -4.03
C ALA A 106 -5.76 0.36 -4.14
N ARG A 107 -6.60 -0.67 -4.25
CA ARG A 107 -6.14 -2.06 -4.42
C ARG A 107 -5.35 -2.24 -5.70
N TYR A 108 -5.83 -1.71 -6.82
CA TYR A 108 -5.13 -1.74 -8.10
C TYR A 108 -3.71 -1.16 -7.97
N HIS A 109 -3.55 -0.04 -7.27
CA HIS A 109 -2.22 0.55 -7.08
C HIS A 109 -1.34 -0.26 -6.13
N SER A 110 -1.87 -0.77 -5.03
CA SER A 110 -1.13 -1.68 -4.14
C SER A 110 -0.67 -2.95 -4.86
N GLU A 111 -1.49 -3.51 -5.76
CA GLU A 111 -1.10 -4.63 -6.62
C GLU A 111 0.02 -4.27 -7.60
N ASN A 112 -0.03 -3.08 -8.20
CA ASN A 112 1.03 -2.60 -9.08
C ASN A 112 2.36 -2.46 -8.34
N MET A 113 2.35 -1.87 -7.15
CA MET A 113 3.53 -1.74 -6.30
C MET A 113 4.06 -3.10 -5.86
N ALA A 114 3.21 -4.01 -5.43
CA ALA A 114 3.58 -5.35 -4.98
C ALA A 114 4.20 -6.19 -6.12
N ARG A 115 3.57 -6.22 -7.30
CA ARG A 115 4.11 -6.92 -8.47
C ARG A 115 5.43 -6.34 -8.95
N GLY A 116 5.61 -5.04 -8.75
CA GLY A 116 6.77 -4.31 -9.23
C GLY A 116 7.91 -4.20 -8.24
N GLY A 117 7.68 -4.48 -6.96
CA GLY A 117 8.67 -4.28 -5.91
C GLY A 117 9.08 -2.80 -5.75
N PHE A 118 8.16 -1.86 -5.94
CA PHE A 118 8.46 -0.42 -5.86
C PHE A 118 7.45 0.31 -4.95
N LEU A 119 7.82 1.52 -4.53
CA LEU A 119 6.93 2.45 -3.84
C LEU A 119 6.97 3.80 -4.56
N SER A 120 5.86 4.19 -5.18
CA SER A 120 5.73 5.45 -5.93
C SER A 120 4.26 5.79 -6.12
N HIS A 121 3.93 7.09 -6.17
CA HIS A 121 2.59 7.57 -6.57
C HIS A 121 2.31 7.43 -8.06
N THR A 122 3.33 7.17 -8.87
CA THR A 122 3.22 6.90 -10.31
C THR A 122 3.46 5.43 -10.55
N ASP A 123 2.58 4.78 -11.28
CA ASP A 123 2.72 3.38 -11.65
C ASP A 123 3.73 3.18 -12.80
N ARG A 124 3.98 1.91 -13.18
CA ARG A 124 4.93 1.59 -14.25
C ARG A 124 4.48 2.04 -15.64
N GLN A 125 3.21 2.35 -15.81
CA GLN A 125 2.63 2.90 -17.03
C GLN A 125 2.72 4.44 -17.09
N GLY A 126 3.28 5.06 -16.04
CA GLY A 126 3.39 6.52 -15.93
C GLY A 126 2.11 7.20 -15.44
N LEU A 127 1.10 6.42 -14.98
CA LEU A 127 -0.13 7.00 -14.47
C LEU A 127 0.02 7.37 -12.99
N ASP A 128 -0.26 8.63 -12.69
CA ASP A 128 -0.45 9.12 -11.32
C ASP A 128 -1.85 8.73 -10.79
N LEU A 129 -2.19 9.17 -9.59
CA LEU A 129 -3.49 8.91 -8.98
C LEU A 129 -4.66 9.31 -9.90
N ARG A 130 -4.56 10.46 -10.57
CA ARG A 130 -5.62 10.96 -11.48
C ARG A 130 -5.73 10.08 -12.71
N GLY A 131 -4.62 9.81 -13.37
CA GLY A 131 -4.58 8.95 -14.54
C GLY A 131 -5.17 7.56 -14.24
N ARG A 132 -4.89 7.00 -13.05
CA ARG A 132 -5.49 5.74 -12.62
C ARG A 132 -6.99 5.87 -12.33
N ALA A 133 -7.41 6.98 -11.70
CA ALA A 133 -8.83 7.26 -11.45
C ALA A 133 -9.61 7.38 -12.78
N ASP A 134 -9.08 8.13 -13.72
CA ASP A 134 -9.66 8.32 -15.06
C ASP A 134 -9.76 6.98 -15.83
N ALA A 135 -8.69 6.17 -15.80
CA ALA A 135 -8.66 4.86 -16.43
C ALA A 135 -9.70 3.87 -15.83
N LEU A 136 -10.09 4.06 -14.57
CA LEU A 136 -11.13 3.28 -13.89
C LEU A 136 -12.53 3.91 -13.95
N GLY A 137 -12.70 5.01 -14.70
CA GLY A 137 -13.97 5.72 -14.87
C GLY A 137 -14.42 6.54 -13.66
N LEU A 138 -13.50 6.95 -12.79
CA LEU A 138 -13.78 7.76 -11.61
C LEU A 138 -13.57 9.26 -11.95
N HIS A 139 -14.64 9.94 -12.35
CA HIS A 139 -14.55 11.34 -12.85
C HIS A 139 -15.23 12.40 -11.98
N ASN A 140 -16.14 12.02 -11.07
CA ASN A 140 -16.99 12.94 -10.32
C ASN A 140 -16.42 13.29 -8.94
N TRP A 141 -15.26 13.92 -8.90
CA TRP A 141 -14.63 14.36 -7.66
C TRP A 141 -14.15 15.82 -7.76
N LYS A 142 -14.15 16.52 -6.63
CA LYS A 142 -13.62 17.89 -6.49
C LYS A 142 -12.18 17.90 -6.01
N ALA A 143 -11.84 16.93 -5.18
CA ALA A 143 -10.47 16.72 -4.72
C ALA A 143 -10.21 15.22 -4.49
N ILE A 144 -8.99 14.79 -4.77
CA ILE A 144 -8.51 13.42 -4.56
C ILE A 144 -7.07 13.46 -4.04
N ALA A 145 -6.73 12.60 -3.08
CA ALA A 145 -5.38 12.46 -2.54
C ALA A 145 -5.07 11.01 -2.21
N GLU A 146 -3.78 10.71 -2.00
CA GLU A 146 -3.30 9.37 -1.78
C GLU A 146 -2.22 9.33 -0.71
N ASN A 147 -2.31 8.34 0.18
CA ASN A 147 -1.22 7.90 1.04
C ASN A 147 -0.79 6.50 0.61
N ILE A 148 0.51 6.27 0.49
CA ILE A 148 1.05 4.94 0.21
C ILE A 148 2.12 4.54 1.22
N ALA A 149 2.25 3.24 1.46
CA ALA A 149 3.26 2.67 2.32
C ALA A 149 3.57 1.23 1.93
N TYR A 150 4.73 0.73 2.35
CA TYR A 150 4.95 -0.69 2.52
C TYR A 150 5.59 -0.98 3.88
N ASN A 151 5.39 -2.19 4.36
CA ASN A 151 6.13 -2.71 5.50
C ASN A 151 6.26 -4.23 5.42
N GLN A 152 7.23 -4.77 6.18
CA GLN A 152 7.49 -6.21 6.28
C GLN A 152 8.02 -6.54 7.67
N GLY A 153 7.67 -7.70 8.19
CA GLY A 153 8.22 -8.22 9.44
C GLY A 153 7.55 -7.71 10.72
N TYR A 154 6.41 -7.02 10.60
CA TYR A 154 5.62 -6.57 11.77
C TYR A 154 4.51 -7.56 12.10
N ASN A 155 4.20 -7.76 13.39
CA ASN A 155 3.12 -8.64 13.84
C ASN A 155 1.74 -8.13 13.38
N ASP A 156 1.54 -6.82 13.35
CA ASP A 156 0.33 -6.16 12.86
C ASP A 156 0.72 -5.12 11.81
N PRO A 157 0.91 -5.54 10.55
CA PRO A 157 1.35 -4.66 9.48
C PRO A 157 0.36 -3.54 9.19
N THR A 158 -0.94 -3.79 9.37
CA THR A 158 -2.01 -2.82 9.12
C THR A 158 -2.03 -1.71 10.17
N ALA A 159 -2.01 -2.05 11.45
CA ALA A 159 -1.95 -1.04 12.51
C ALA A 159 -0.66 -0.23 12.43
N PHE A 160 0.47 -0.88 12.14
CA PHE A 160 1.75 -0.20 11.97
C PHE A 160 1.71 0.82 10.82
N ALA A 161 1.13 0.49 9.66
CA ALA A 161 1.02 1.41 8.54
C ALA A 161 0.20 2.67 8.91
N VAL A 162 -0.95 2.50 9.57
CA VAL A 162 -1.80 3.62 10.01
C VAL A 162 -1.09 4.47 11.05
N GLU A 163 -0.44 3.87 12.04
CA GLU A 163 0.38 4.60 13.03
C GLU A 163 1.44 5.46 12.35
N ARG A 164 2.17 4.90 11.38
CA ARG A 164 3.21 5.62 10.65
C ARG A 164 2.66 6.76 9.81
N TRP A 165 1.52 6.59 9.17
CA TRP A 165 0.83 7.69 8.50
C TRP A 165 0.44 8.80 9.47
N MET A 166 0.02 8.48 10.69
CA MET A 166 -0.34 9.46 11.71
C MET A 166 0.86 10.21 12.30
N ILE A 167 2.05 9.60 12.32
CA ILE A 167 3.30 10.25 12.78
C ILE A 167 3.84 11.19 11.69
N SER A 168 3.74 10.83 10.42
CA SER A 168 4.18 11.65 9.28
C SER A 168 3.21 12.81 9.05
N SER A 169 3.69 14.06 9.09
CA SER A 169 2.87 15.26 8.91
C SER A 169 2.07 15.23 7.61
N GLN A 170 2.72 14.91 6.50
CA GLN A 170 2.10 14.89 5.16
C GLN A 170 0.97 13.86 5.03
N HIS A 171 1.19 12.63 5.52
CA HIS A 171 0.16 11.59 5.48
C HIS A 171 -0.99 11.92 6.44
N ARG A 172 -0.65 12.45 7.63
CA ARG A 172 -1.62 12.87 8.62
C ARG A 172 -2.50 14.01 8.10
N GLU A 173 -1.95 14.96 7.36
CA GLU A 173 -2.72 16.04 6.72
C GLU A 173 -3.83 15.50 5.82
N ASN A 174 -3.54 14.50 5.00
CA ASN A 174 -4.56 13.82 4.19
C ASN A 174 -5.63 13.15 5.07
N ILE A 175 -5.20 12.42 6.11
CA ILE A 175 -6.14 11.72 7.01
C ILE A 175 -7.00 12.71 7.79
N MET A 176 -6.45 13.85 8.21
CA MET A 176 -7.12 14.85 9.04
C MET A 176 -7.85 15.94 8.23
N ASN A 177 -7.78 15.91 6.92
CA ASN A 177 -8.49 16.88 6.09
C ASN A 177 -10.01 16.67 6.23
N ASP A 178 -10.72 17.71 6.67
CA ASP A 178 -12.16 17.69 6.94
C ASP A 178 -13.02 17.81 5.67
N GLU A 179 -12.40 18.24 4.55
CA GLU A 179 -13.06 18.32 3.26
C GLU A 179 -13.29 16.95 2.62
N TYR A 180 -12.47 15.94 2.96
CA TYR A 180 -12.68 14.60 2.43
C TYR A 180 -13.87 13.93 3.11
N THR A 181 -14.73 13.35 2.28
CA THR A 181 -15.97 12.70 2.68
C THR A 181 -15.94 11.19 2.47
N HIS A 182 -15.16 10.71 1.52
CA HIS A 182 -15.06 9.31 1.14
C HIS A 182 -13.60 8.86 1.09
N ALA A 183 -13.37 7.57 1.36
CA ALA A 183 -12.07 6.97 1.16
C ALA A 183 -12.18 5.48 0.80
N GLY A 184 -11.10 4.95 0.23
CA GLY A 184 -10.88 3.52 0.03
C GLY A 184 -9.48 3.15 0.44
N VAL A 185 -9.31 1.92 0.91
CA VAL A 185 -8.00 1.35 1.24
C VAL A 185 -7.79 0.08 0.41
N GLY A 186 -6.59 -0.07 -0.13
CA GLY A 186 -6.11 -1.29 -0.78
C GLY A 186 -4.93 -1.85 -0.01
N VAL A 187 -4.96 -3.13 0.32
CA VAL A 187 -3.88 -3.84 1.00
C VAL A 187 -3.53 -5.09 0.22
N VAL A 188 -2.27 -5.23 -0.13
CA VAL A 188 -1.77 -6.39 -0.88
C VAL A 188 -0.50 -6.92 -0.23
N ARG A 189 -0.48 -8.23 0.03
CA ARG A 189 0.71 -8.93 0.51
C ARG A 189 1.43 -9.56 -0.69
N ALA A 190 2.68 -9.19 -0.89
CA ALA A 190 3.56 -9.79 -1.89
C ALA A 190 4.07 -11.16 -1.45
N SER A 191 4.64 -11.94 -2.38
CA SER A 191 5.14 -13.30 -2.13
C SER A 191 6.31 -13.35 -1.14
N ASP A 192 7.08 -12.27 -1.03
CA ASP A 192 8.17 -12.12 -0.07
C ASP A 192 7.70 -11.74 1.34
N GLY A 193 6.38 -11.58 1.54
CA GLY A 193 5.78 -11.20 2.81
C GLY A 193 5.65 -9.69 3.03
N THR A 194 6.07 -8.87 2.08
CA THR A 194 5.90 -7.40 2.13
C THR A 194 4.42 -7.04 1.93
N TYR A 195 3.90 -6.17 2.79
CA TYR A 195 2.57 -5.59 2.66
C TYR A 195 2.66 -4.22 2.01
N TYR A 196 1.88 -3.99 0.97
CA TYR A 196 1.72 -2.71 0.29
C TYR A 196 0.36 -2.12 0.58
N PHE A 197 0.33 -0.86 0.93
CA PHE A 197 -0.85 -0.12 1.35
C PHE A 197 -1.04 1.11 0.46
N THR A 198 -2.27 1.31 0.02
CA THR A 198 -2.72 2.54 -0.63
C THR A 198 -4.00 2.99 0.04
N GLN A 199 -4.07 4.25 0.45
CA GLN A 199 -5.30 4.89 0.87
C GLN A 199 -5.61 6.03 -0.09
N VAL A 200 -6.81 6.04 -0.66
CA VAL A 200 -7.31 7.10 -1.53
C VAL A 200 -8.43 7.84 -0.82
N PHE A 201 -8.35 9.17 -0.82
CA PHE A 201 -9.35 10.09 -0.28
C PHE A 201 -10.06 10.82 -1.40
N MET A 202 -11.32 11.20 -1.17
CA MET A 202 -12.10 11.92 -2.15
C MET A 202 -13.07 12.91 -1.48
N ARG A 203 -13.17 14.12 -2.06
CA ARG A 203 -14.27 15.05 -1.88
C ARG A 203 -15.13 15.00 -3.14
N ARG A 204 -16.41 14.73 -2.99
CA ARG A 204 -17.43 14.84 -4.03
C ARG A 204 -18.01 16.25 -4.14
#